data_520361b9563715145645334bf0cdaf4e
#
_entry.id   520361b9563715145645334bf0cdaf4e
#
_cell.length_a   1.000
_cell.length_b   1.000
_cell.length_c   1.000
_cell.angle_alpha   90.00
_cell.angle_beta   90.00
_cell.angle_gamma   90.00
#
_symmetry.space_group_name_H-M   'P 1'
#
loop_
_entity.id
_entity.type
_entity.pdbx_description
1 polymer ?
#
loop_
_entity_poly.entity_id
_entity_poly.type
_entity_poly.pdbx_seq_one_letter_code
_entity_poly.pdbx_strand_id
1 'polypeptide(L)'
;MRKKDILELKKRFKKDHCTFTKICGCYVNGEKNIILNFRESFLNLDEDEYFKYLEIAKKVLSGTIGNNILELNFPLNENLENEKQLSLVKLKKSQLKDDALLEDFYKSIIDSYDYTGNFLILVFHDAYDVITKTTDNSKVDESEEIYEYILCAICPVSLSDPGLRYFEEEKKIKARIRDWVVNTPTLGFVFPAFIDRTSDVNSVMYYTKNAKDPHPELMEETLGCFSKQTATIQKETFQTIIKDSISSDEKKAEKTFMEIQENLNTMIDEYNSIYDDKDDEPITLKQKDIQNLLIESGVPEEATYKIEKSYVENFGEDLPLAEHLIDSKVLKANAQKKKEEQLEKQVEILQHRLEEVKKEAVIDKESEDSKKDDNLTDDLDNTLDDAFEDDSLDDALKNDLDDTNSEDNNITHDYDVILQVKPEKIPKIKAQIIDGQKCIVIPIDENEQTTVNGLNDLI
;
A
#
# COMPACT_ATOMS: atom_id res chain seq x y z
N MET A 1 -8.44 11.10 9.26
CA MET A 1 -9.19 9.97 8.61
C MET A 1 -8.50 8.66 8.94
N ARG A 2 -9.25 7.65 9.38
CA ARG A 2 -8.72 6.35 9.81
C ARG A 2 -9.22 5.21 8.92
N LYS A 3 -8.51 4.09 8.88
CA LYS A 3 -8.90 2.89 8.11
C LYS A 3 -10.31 2.39 8.46
N LYS A 4 -10.72 2.52 9.73
CA LYS A 4 -12.06 2.13 10.20
C LYS A 4 -13.19 2.94 9.52
N ASP A 5 -12.97 4.24 9.28
CA ASP A 5 -13.96 5.12 8.65
C ASP A 5 -14.20 4.72 7.19
N ILE A 6 -13.11 4.45 6.45
CA ILE A 6 -13.18 3.97 5.06
C ILE A 6 -13.89 2.61 4.99
N LEU A 7 -13.57 1.68 5.89
CA LEU A 7 -14.18 0.37 5.91
C LEU A 7 -15.67 0.43 6.25
N GLU A 8 -16.10 1.38 7.09
CA GLU A 8 -17.51 1.59 7.39
C GLU A 8 -18.28 2.04 6.15
N LEU A 9 -17.76 3.03 5.42
CA LEU A 9 -18.35 3.46 4.16
C LEU A 9 -18.38 2.33 3.12
N LYS A 10 -17.29 1.59 2.94
CA LYS A 10 -17.24 0.46 2.01
C LYS A 10 -18.27 -0.62 2.28
N LYS A 11 -18.61 -0.87 3.55
CA LYS A 11 -19.66 -1.84 3.91
C LYS A 11 -21.02 -1.43 3.40
N ARG A 12 -21.25 -0.14 3.17
CA ARG A 12 -22.52 0.39 2.61
C ARG A 12 -22.69 0.05 1.14
N PHE A 13 -21.60 -0.10 0.38
CA PHE A 13 -21.64 -0.38 -1.06
C PHE A 13 -21.84 -1.87 -1.36
N LYS A 14 -22.80 -2.50 -0.64
CA LYS A 14 -23.27 -3.85 -0.90
C LYS A 14 -24.76 -3.79 -1.25
N LYS A 15 -25.25 -4.75 -2.03
CA LYS A 15 -26.65 -4.79 -2.51
C LYS A 15 -27.65 -4.52 -1.40
N ASP A 16 -27.47 -5.19 -0.26
CA ASP A 16 -28.44 -5.16 0.85
C ASP A 16 -28.32 -3.93 1.78
N HIS A 17 -27.26 -3.11 1.56
CA HIS A 17 -26.96 -1.97 2.43
C HIS A 17 -26.82 -0.64 1.67
N CYS A 18 -26.87 -0.69 0.33
CA CYS A 18 -26.73 0.50 -0.49
C CYS A 18 -27.98 1.37 -0.42
N THR A 19 -27.78 2.62 -0.11
CA THR A 19 -28.83 3.65 -0.01
C THR A 19 -28.69 4.74 -1.07
N PHE A 20 -27.87 4.52 -2.11
CA PHE A 20 -27.78 5.44 -3.24
C PHE A 20 -29.16 5.67 -3.85
N THR A 21 -29.57 6.93 -3.92
CA THR A 21 -30.89 7.30 -4.49
C THR A 21 -30.77 7.59 -5.96
N LYS A 22 -29.70 8.29 -6.36
CA LYS A 22 -29.48 8.78 -7.71
C LYS A 22 -28.05 8.63 -8.15
N ILE A 23 -27.90 8.45 -9.47
CA ILE A 23 -26.64 8.52 -10.17
C ILE A 23 -26.77 9.54 -11.29
N CYS A 24 -25.79 10.41 -11.40
CA CYS A 24 -25.66 11.34 -12.52
C CYS A 24 -24.32 11.08 -13.20
N GLY A 25 -24.30 11.15 -14.54
CA GLY A 25 -23.09 10.93 -15.31
C GLY A 25 -22.92 11.93 -16.42
N CYS A 26 -21.66 12.23 -16.74
CA CYS A 26 -21.25 13.07 -17.84
C CYS A 26 -20.14 12.37 -18.62
N TYR A 27 -20.41 11.99 -19.87
CA TYR A 27 -19.41 11.40 -20.76
C TYR A 27 -18.77 12.49 -21.63
N VAL A 28 -17.45 12.54 -21.57
CA VAL A 28 -16.60 13.57 -22.19
C VAL A 28 -15.64 12.90 -23.16
N ASN A 29 -15.50 13.48 -24.36
CA ASN A 29 -14.53 13.00 -25.34
C ASN A 29 -13.12 13.60 -25.11
N GLY A 30 -12.12 13.10 -25.85
CA GLY A 30 -10.74 13.57 -25.75
C GLY A 30 -10.51 15.04 -26.15
N GLU A 31 -11.50 15.68 -26.78
CA GLU A 31 -11.50 17.11 -27.10
C GLU A 31 -12.16 17.96 -26.00
N LYS A 32 -12.45 17.37 -24.85
CA LYS A 32 -13.14 17.99 -23.71
C LYS A 32 -14.59 18.43 -24.01
N ASN A 33 -15.25 17.84 -25.05
CA ASN A 33 -16.64 18.08 -25.32
C ASN A 33 -17.53 17.07 -24.58
N ILE A 34 -18.60 17.57 -23.98
CA ILE A 34 -19.64 16.72 -23.37
C ILE A 34 -20.42 16.03 -24.48
N ILE A 35 -20.42 14.72 -24.49
CA ILE A 35 -21.14 13.89 -25.46
C ILE A 35 -22.51 13.48 -24.92
N LEU A 36 -22.59 13.16 -23.62
CA LEU A 36 -23.80 12.67 -22.98
C LEU A 36 -23.83 13.08 -21.52
N ASN A 37 -24.98 13.63 -21.09
CA ASN A 37 -25.34 13.75 -19.68
C ASN A 37 -26.53 12.84 -19.40
N PHE A 38 -26.48 12.12 -18.29
CA PHE A 38 -27.60 11.27 -17.86
C PHE A 38 -27.83 11.39 -16.34
N ARG A 39 -29.06 11.10 -15.95
CA ARG A 39 -29.49 11.04 -14.57
C ARG A 39 -30.47 9.88 -14.41
N GLU A 40 -30.18 8.97 -13.52
CA GLU A 40 -30.99 7.79 -13.28
C GLU A 40 -31.28 7.58 -11.81
N SER A 41 -32.39 6.92 -11.53
CA SER A 41 -32.67 6.43 -10.18
C SER A 41 -31.87 5.14 -9.98
N PHE A 42 -31.00 5.12 -8.98
CA PHE A 42 -30.13 3.99 -8.75
C PHE A 42 -30.88 2.66 -8.51
N LEU A 43 -32.06 2.73 -7.90
CA LEU A 43 -32.90 1.58 -7.61
C LEU A 43 -33.62 1.01 -8.86
N ASN A 44 -33.67 1.77 -9.97
CA ASN A 44 -34.31 1.34 -11.21
C ASN A 44 -33.34 0.73 -12.22
N LEU A 45 -32.05 0.68 -11.88
CA LEU A 45 -31.04 0.04 -12.73
C LEU A 45 -31.23 -1.47 -12.80
N ASP A 46 -30.91 -2.04 -13.95
CA ASP A 46 -30.81 -3.50 -14.09
C ASP A 46 -29.74 -4.04 -13.14
N GLU A 47 -29.90 -5.29 -12.71
CA GLU A 47 -29.03 -5.88 -11.68
C GLU A 47 -27.53 -5.84 -12.05
N ASP A 48 -27.22 -6.14 -13.31
CA ASP A 48 -25.83 -6.13 -13.81
C ASP A 48 -25.24 -4.72 -13.82
N GLU A 49 -26.00 -3.70 -14.24
CA GLU A 49 -25.58 -2.30 -14.23
C GLU A 49 -25.41 -1.80 -12.80
N TYR A 50 -26.36 -2.12 -11.93
CA TYR A 50 -26.33 -1.80 -10.50
C TYR A 50 -25.01 -2.24 -9.84
N PHE A 51 -24.60 -3.49 -10.09
CA PHE A 51 -23.36 -4.02 -9.53
C PHE A 51 -22.12 -3.32 -10.09
N LYS A 52 -22.11 -3.00 -11.38
CA LYS A 52 -20.98 -2.29 -12.02
C LYS A 52 -20.78 -0.90 -11.45
N TYR A 53 -21.85 -0.16 -11.24
CA TYR A 53 -21.76 1.16 -10.58
C TYR A 53 -21.32 1.05 -9.12
N LEU A 54 -21.76 0.03 -8.36
CA LEU A 54 -21.27 -0.23 -7.01
C LEU A 54 -19.78 -0.57 -6.98
N GLU A 55 -19.28 -1.35 -7.94
CA GLU A 55 -17.86 -1.66 -8.07
C GLU A 55 -17.03 -0.38 -8.27
N ILE A 56 -17.51 0.54 -9.12
CA ILE A 56 -16.88 1.85 -9.35
C ILE A 56 -16.85 2.66 -8.05
N ALA A 57 -17.98 2.77 -7.35
CA ALA A 57 -18.03 3.49 -6.08
C ALA A 57 -17.09 2.89 -5.02
N LYS A 58 -17.06 1.56 -4.89
CA LYS A 58 -16.11 0.85 -3.99
C LYS A 58 -14.66 1.15 -4.32
N LYS A 59 -14.34 1.30 -5.61
CA LYS A 59 -12.96 1.54 -6.03
C LYS A 59 -12.44 2.89 -5.57
N VAL A 60 -13.29 3.91 -5.51
CA VAL A 60 -12.95 5.26 -4.98
C VAL A 60 -12.50 5.21 -3.51
N LEU A 61 -12.90 4.19 -2.77
CA LEU A 61 -12.48 3.98 -1.37
C LEU A 61 -11.46 2.85 -1.22
N SER A 62 -10.69 2.51 -2.26
CA SER A 62 -9.75 1.40 -2.24
C SER A 62 -8.30 1.85 -2.25
N GLY A 63 -7.41 0.99 -1.74
CA GLY A 63 -5.98 1.26 -1.65
C GLY A 63 -5.56 1.69 -0.24
N THR A 64 -4.38 2.26 -0.13
CA THR A 64 -3.77 2.66 1.14
C THR A 64 -3.98 4.14 1.41
N ILE A 65 -4.20 4.47 2.69
CA ILE A 65 -4.24 5.86 3.17
C ILE A 65 -2.84 6.47 2.98
N GLY A 66 -2.80 7.72 2.57
CA GLY A 66 -1.56 8.42 2.26
C GLY A 66 -1.04 8.22 0.84
N ASN A 67 -1.45 7.14 0.15
CA ASN A 67 -1.11 6.91 -1.26
C ASN A 67 -2.31 7.02 -2.20
N ASN A 68 -3.31 6.16 -1.99
CA ASN A 68 -4.49 6.14 -2.85
C ASN A 68 -5.63 6.97 -2.29
N ILE A 69 -5.73 7.08 -0.97
CA ILE A 69 -6.76 7.86 -0.30
C ILE A 69 -6.07 8.95 0.51
N LEU A 70 -6.35 10.20 0.15
CA LEU A 70 -5.82 11.39 0.79
C LEU A 70 -6.95 12.15 1.48
N GLU A 71 -6.65 12.74 2.61
CA GLU A 71 -7.51 13.69 3.28
C GLU A 71 -7.09 15.09 2.86
N LEU A 72 -7.91 15.76 2.04
CA LEU A 72 -7.66 17.13 1.59
C LEU A 72 -8.45 18.09 2.47
N ASN A 73 -7.82 19.19 2.83
CA ASN A 73 -8.44 20.22 3.66
C ASN A 73 -8.68 21.50 2.85
N PHE A 74 -9.83 22.15 3.09
CA PHE A 74 -10.08 23.46 2.55
C PHE A 74 -9.25 24.53 3.29
N PRO A 75 -8.83 25.60 2.60
CA PRO A 75 -8.22 26.75 3.25
C PRO A 75 -9.13 27.36 4.31
N LEU A 76 -8.64 27.45 5.54
CA LEU A 76 -9.34 28.12 6.64
C LEU A 76 -9.06 29.63 6.57
N ASN A 77 -9.80 30.35 5.75
CA ASN A 77 -9.70 31.80 5.69
C ASN A 77 -10.84 32.42 6.52
N GLU A 78 -10.52 33.07 7.62
CA GLU A 78 -11.49 33.71 8.52
C GLU A 78 -12.37 34.74 7.82
N ASN A 79 -11.99 35.27 6.65
CA ASN A 79 -12.65 36.40 5.97
C ASN A 79 -13.17 36.10 4.55
N LEU A 80 -12.98 34.90 4.01
CA LEU A 80 -13.40 34.52 2.65
C LEU A 80 -14.05 33.16 2.65
N GLU A 81 -15.33 33.12 2.30
CA GLU A 81 -16.01 31.84 2.02
C GLU A 81 -15.35 31.17 0.80
N ASN A 82 -14.97 29.92 0.93
CA ASN A 82 -14.43 29.15 -0.18
C ASN A 82 -15.57 28.83 -1.17
N GLU A 83 -15.59 29.48 -2.31
CA GLU A 83 -16.66 29.34 -3.32
C GLU A 83 -16.80 27.90 -3.81
N LYS A 84 -15.68 27.15 -3.93
CA LYS A 84 -15.68 25.76 -4.37
C LYS A 84 -16.29 24.85 -3.30
N GLN A 85 -15.95 25.04 -2.04
CA GLN A 85 -16.55 24.32 -0.91
C GLN A 85 -18.06 24.59 -0.86
N LEU A 86 -18.48 25.85 -1.00
CA LEU A 86 -19.89 26.19 -1.01
C LEU A 86 -20.63 25.57 -2.20
N SER A 87 -20.01 25.51 -3.38
CA SER A 87 -20.57 24.83 -4.55
C SER A 87 -20.80 23.34 -4.27
N LEU A 88 -19.83 22.63 -3.67
CA LEU A 88 -19.97 21.23 -3.28
C LEU A 88 -21.08 21.03 -2.24
N VAL A 89 -21.20 21.92 -1.25
CA VAL A 89 -22.28 21.89 -0.26
C VAL A 89 -23.65 22.09 -0.93
N LYS A 90 -23.77 23.04 -1.88
CA LYS A 90 -25.01 23.26 -2.63
C LYS A 90 -25.36 22.06 -3.49
N LEU A 91 -24.37 21.48 -4.21
CA LEU A 91 -24.54 20.29 -5.02
C LEU A 91 -25.05 19.12 -4.18
N LYS A 92 -24.42 18.86 -3.03
CA LYS A 92 -24.85 17.82 -2.07
C LYS A 92 -26.30 18.08 -1.60
N LYS A 93 -26.59 19.27 -1.12
CA LYS A 93 -27.94 19.63 -0.62
C LYS A 93 -29.02 19.59 -1.70
N SER A 94 -28.67 19.79 -2.97
CA SER A 94 -29.60 19.63 -4.09
C SER A 94 -30.02 18.18 -4.34
N GLN A 95 -29.32 17.21 -3.71
CA GLN A 95 -29.48 15.78 -3.96
C GLN A 95 -29.35 15.45 -5.45
N LEU A 96 -28.45 16.12 -6.15
CA LEU A 96 -28.21 16.03 -7.59
C LEU A 96 -29.46 16.32 -8.45
N LYS A 97 -30.39 17.16 -7.97
CA LYS A 97 -31.61 17.53 -8.69
C LYS A 97 -31.45 18.80 -9.52
N ASP A 98 -30.45 19.60 -9.23
CA ASP A 98 -30.21 20.91 -9.90
C ASP A 98 -29.23 20.69 -11.06
N ASP A 99 -29.74 20.90 -12.29
CA ASP A 99 -28.96 20.69 -13.51
C ASP A 99 -27.86 21.72 -13.68
N ALA A 100 -28.10 22.98 -13.27
CA ALA A 100 -27.12 24.06 -13.39
C ALA A 100 -25.90 23.79 -12.48
N LEU A 101 -26.15 23.36 -11.24
CA LEU A 101 -25.06 22.99 -10.31
C LEU A 101 -24.26 21.79 -10.83
N LEU A 102 -24.91 20.80 -11.44
CA LEU A 102 -24.24 19.65 -12.02
C LEU A 102 -23.40 20.05 -13.24
N GLU A 103 -23.94 20.89 -14.13
CA GLU A 103 -23.19 21.35 -15.32
C GLU A 103 -21.96 22.17 -14.91
N ASP A 104 -22.08 23.07 -13.96
CA ASP A 104 -20.96 23.87 -13.45
C ASP A 104 -19.90 22.98 -12.80
N PHE A 105 -20.34 21.97 -12.06
CA PHE A 105 -19.44 20.98 -11.47
C PHE A 105 -18.71 20.15 -12.53
N TYR A 106 -19.40 19.63 -13.55
CA TYR A 106 -18.79 18.90 -14.66
C TYR A 106 -17.78 19.77 -15.43
N LYS A 107 -18.14 21.03 -15.72
CA LYS A 107 -17.23 21.97 -16.39
C LYS A 107 -15.97 22.20 -15.56
N SER A 108 -16.10 22.37 -14.24
CA SER A 108 -14.96 22.53 -13.35
C SER A 108 -13.98 21.35 -13.43
N ILE A 109 -14.49 20.10 -13.47
CA ILE A 109 -13.65 18.91 -13.66
C ILE A 109 -13.03 18.89 -15.06
N ILE A 110 -13.81 19.13 -16.11
CA ILE A 110 -13.37 19.06 -17.51
C ILE A 110 -12.25 20.08 -17.77
N ASP A 111 -12.37 21.28 -17.21
CA ASP A 111 -11.41 22.37 -17.41
C ASP A 111 -10.09 22.08 -16.71
N SER A 112 -10.13 21.57 -15.48
CA SER A 112 -8.93 21.32 -14.67
C SER A 112 -8.28 19.97 -14.96
N TYR A 113 -9.01 18.92 -15.36
CA TYR A 113 -8.45 17.59 -15.54
C TYR A 113 -7.51 17.52 -16.75
N ASP A 114 -6.21 17.31 -16.51
CA ASP A 114 -5.21 17.13 -17.57
C ASP A 114 -5.20 15.68 -18.08
N TYR A 115 -6.18 15.36 -18.91
CA TYR A 115 -6.33 14.04 -19.54
C TYR A 115 -6.74 14.17 -21.00
N THR A 116 -6.06 13.44 -21.88
CA THR A 116 -6.26 13.53 -23.33
C THR A 116 -7.21 12.50 -23.90
N GLY A 117 -7.66 11.53 -23.12
CA GLY A 117 -8.59 10.47 -23.54
C GLY A 117 -10.03 10.80 -23.23
N ASN A 118 -10.93 9.90 -23.63
CA ASN A 118 -12.34 9.97 -23.23
C ASN A 118 -12.49 9.55 -21.77
N PHE A 119 -13.41 10.17 -21.05
CA PHE A 119 -13.68 9.82 -19.65
C PHE A 119 -15.15 10.01 -19.30
N LEU A 120 -15.57 9.31 -18.26
CA LEU A 120 -16.89 9.39 -17.68
C LEU A 120 -16.78 9.92 -16.25
N ILE A 121 -17.49 11.01 -15.95
CA ILE A 121 -17.66 11.52 -14.59
C ILE A 121 -18.96 10.93 -14.05
N LEU A 122 -18.89 10.24 -12.93
CA LEU A 122 -20.06 9.72 -12.22
C LEU A 122 -20.19 10.40 -10.87
N VAL A 123 -21.39 10.80 -10.52
CA VAL A 123 -21.69 11.40 -9.22
C VAL A 123 -22.84 10.64 -8.58
N PHE A 124 -22.62 10.15 -7.37
CA PHE A 124 -23.58 9.45 -6.55
C PHE A 124 -23.96 10.32 -5.36
N HIS A 125 -25.20 10.26 -4.95
CA HIS A 125 -25.68 10.87 -3.72
C HIS A 125 -26.20 9.82 -2.77
N ASP A 126 -25.79 9.90 -1.52
CA ASP A 126 -26.22 9.01 -0.44
C ASP A 126 -26.46 9.77 0.85
N ALA A 127 -27.33 9.23 1.66
CA ALA A 127 -27.59 9.68 3.02
C ALA A 127 -27.95 8.48 3.89
N TYR A 128 -27.29 8.32 5.02
CA TYR A 128 -27.60 7.25 5.96
C TYR A 128 -27.41 7.67 7.41
N ASP A 129 -28.15 6.98 8.28
CA ASP A 129 -28.07 7.21 9.71
C ASP A 129 -26.82 6.55 10.29
N VAL A 130 -25.97 7.33 10.95
CA VAL A 130 -24.79 6.85 11.65
C VAL A 130 -25.21 6.32 13.02
N ILE A 131 -25.26 5.00 13.18
CA ILE A 131 -25.69 4.38 14.44
C ILE A 131 -24.64 4.61 15.51
N THR A 132 -24.99 5.35 16.55
CA THR A 132 -24.14 5.55 17.73
C THR A 132 -24.14 4.26 18.57
N LYS A 133 -22.97 3.79 18.96
CA LYS A 133 -22.80 2.67 19.89
C LYS A 133 -22.33 3.22 21.22
N THR A 134 -22.94 2.76 22.29
CA THR A 134 -22.45 3.01 23.65
C THR A 134 -21.21 2.18 23.94
N THR A 135 -20.46 2.53 24.99
CA THR A 135 -19.23 1.84 25.43
C THR A 135 -19.41 0.34 25.69
N ASP A 136 -20.62 -0.11 25.95
CA ASP A 136 -21.00 -1.53 26.13
C ASP A 136 -21.51 -2.20 24.83
N ASN A 137 -21.31 -1.57 23.66
CA ASN A 137 -21.76 -2.05 22.36
C ASN A 137 -23.29 -2.16 22.17
N SER A 138 -24.09 -1.66 23.08
CA SER A 138 -25.53 -1.58 22.88
C SER A 138 -25.85 -0.48 21.86
N LYS A 139 -26.81 -0.74 20.96
CA LYS A 139 -27.27 0.28 20.01
C LYS A 139 -28.14 1.27 20.78
N VAL A 140 -27.83 2.55 20.64
CA VAL A 140 -28.78 3.61 21.03
C VAL A 140 -29.81 3.70 19.91
N ASP A 141 -31.09 3.58 20.25
CA ASP A 141 -32.19 3.51 19.28
C ASP A 141 -32.41 4.79 18.48
N GLU A 142 -31.76 5.89 18.84
CA GLU A 142 -31.84 7.17 18.12
C GLU A 142 -30.48 7.45 17.47
N SER A 143 -30.44 7.40 16.13
CA SER A 143 -29.31 7.94 15.37
C SER A 143 -29.37 9.47 15.44
N GLU A 144 -28.39 10.07 16.11
CA GLU A 144 -28.35 11.52 16.27
C GLU A 144 -27.76 12.22 15.02
N GLU A 145 -27.09 11.51 14.14
CA GLU A 145 -26.40 12.09 12.99
C GLU A 145 -26.70 11.36 11.67
N ILE A 146 -27.12 12.14 10.68
CA ILE A 146 -27.29 11.69 9.29
C ILE A 146 -26.05 12.11 8.51
N TYR A 147 -25.29 11.13 8.00
CA TYR A 147 -24.20 11.40 7.08
C TYR A 147 -24.73 11.44 5.66
N GLU A 148 -24.84 12.66 5.11
CA GLU A 148 -25.22 12.92 3.72
C GLU A 148 -23.98 13.33 2.93
N TYR A 149 -23.71 12.66 1.81
CA TYR A 149 -22.50 12.88 1.02
C TYR A 149 -22.74 12.70 -0.48
N ILE A 150 -21.80 13.23 -1.25
CA ILE A 150 -21.64 12.92 -2.67
C ILE A 150 -20.34 12.14 -2.86
N LEU A 151 -20.39 11.13 -3.74
CA LEU A 151 -19.22 10.42 -4.21
C LEU A 151 -19.06 10.69 -5.70
N CYS A 152 -17.89 11.18 -6.09
CA CYS A 152 -17.51 11.37 -7.48
C CYS A 152 -16.48 10.33 -7.91
N ALA A 153 -16.63 9.79 -9.12
CA ALA A 153 -15.67 8.89 -9.74
C ALA A 153 -15.37 9.35 -11.17
N ILE A 154 -14.10 9.46 -11.53
CA ILE A 154 -13.66 9.79 -12.89
C ILE A 154 -13.03 8.53 -13.49
N CYS A 155 -13.70 8.00 -14.51
CA CYS A 155 -13.38 6.74 -15.15
C CYS A 155 -12.90 6.97 -16.58
N PRO A 156 -11.66 6.59 -16.94
CA PRO A 156 -11.22 6.60 -18.33
C PRO A 156 -12.10 5.71 -19.19
N VAL A 157 -12.36 6.14 -20.43
CA VAL A 157 -13.10 5.34 -21.40
C VAL A 157 -12.20 5.08 -22.59
N SER A 158 -11.96 3.82 -22.89
CA SER A 158 -11.08 3.38 -23.97
C SER A 158 -11.74 2.34 -24.87
N LEU A 159 -11.23 2.23 -26.10
CA LEU A 159 -11.66 1.15 -26.98
C LEU A 159 -11.17 -0.19 -26.44
N SER A 160 -12.05 -1.17 -26.40
CA SER A 160 -11.70 -2.55 -26.04
C SER A 160 -10.58 -3.09 -26.95
N ASP A 161 -9.83 -4.08 -26.47
CA ASP A 161 -8.70 -4.65 -27.19
C ASP A 161 -9.12 -5.19 -28.57
N PRO A 162 -8.29 -4.98 -29.60
CA PRO A 162 -8.51 -5.60 -30.90
C PRO A 162 -8.35 -7.12 -30.82
N GLY A 163 -9.02 -7.85 -31.71
CA GLY A 163 -8.91 -9.30 -31.73
C GLY A 163 -9.89 -9.97 -32.67
N LEU A 164 -9.93 -11.28 -32.59
CA LEU A 164 -10.92 -12.08 -33.28
C LEU A 164 -12.06 -12.45 -32.33
N ARG A 165 -13.29 -12.49 -32.85
CA ARG A 165 -14.49 -12.90 -32.13
C ARG A 165 -15.25 -13.96 -32.92
N TYR A 166 -15.78 -14.94 -32.22
CA TYR A 166 -16.75 -15.86 -32.79
C TYR A 166 -18.14 -15.21 -32.83
N PHE A 167 -18.72 -15.14 -34.03
CA PHE A 167 -20.07 -14.68 -34.27
C PHE A 167 -20.98 -15.92 -34.36
N GLU A 168 -21.78 -16.14 -33.34
CA GLU A 168 -22.58 -17.35 -33.19
C GLU A 168 -23.63 -17.50 -34.26
N GLU A 169 -24.34 -16.42 -34.62
CA GLU A 169 -25.36 -16.39 -35.68
C GLU A 169 -24.81 -16.77 -37.05
N GLU A 170 -23.59 -16.31 -37.36
CA GLU A 170 -22.95 -16.58 -38.64
C GLU A 170 -22.03 -17.81 -38.61
N LYS A 171 -21.78 -18.38 -37.45
CA LYS A 171 -20.80 -19.46 -37.21
C LYS A 171 -19.43 -19.17 -37.83
N LYS A 172 -18.96 -17.93 -37.71
CA LYS A 172 -17.69 -17.43 -38.28
C LYS A 172 -16.84 -16.73 -37.27
N ILE A 173 -15.52 -16.83 -37.46
CA ILE A 173 -14.55 -16.01 -36.73
C ILE A 173 -14.21 -14.82 -37.62
N LYS A 174 -14.43 -13.61 -37.08
CA LYS A 174 -14.14 -12.32 -37.75
C LYS A 174 -13.46 -11.38 -36.80
N ALA A 175 -12.93 -10.26 -37.30
CA ALA A 175 -12.42 -9.16 -36.47
C ALA A 175 -13.52 -8.67 -35.50
N ARG A 176 -13.16 -8.52 -34.23
CA ARG A 176 -14.06 -7.97 -33.22
C ARG A 176 -14.30 -6.48 -33.52
N ILE A 177 -15.56 -6.07 -33.45
CA ILE A 177 -15.91 -4.66 -33.41
C ILE A 177 -15.46 -4.17 -32.01
N ARG A 178 -14.67 -3.11 -31.98
CA ARG A 178 -14.20 -2.55 -30.73
C ARG A 178 -15.28 -1.65 -30.12
N ASP A 179 -15.63 -1.92 -28.88
CA ASP A 179 -16.59 -1.14 -28.11
C ASP A 179 -15.86 -0.15 -27.22
N TRP A 180 -16.49 0.99 -26.93
CA TRP A 180 -16.04 1.89 -25.89
C TRP A 180 -16.37 1.31 -24.51
N VAL A 181 -15.35 1.11 -23.70
CA VAL A 181 -15.47 0.48 -22.38
C VAL A 181 -15.06 1.47 -21.30
N VAL A 182 -15.93 1.62 -20.30
CA VAL A 182 -15.64 2.38 -19.09
C VAL A 182 -14.72 1.55 -18.19
N ASN A 183 -13.53 2.09 -17.93
CA ASN A 183 -12.55 1.43 -17.07
C ASN A 183 -12.79 1.77 -15.58
N THR A 184 -12.06 1.11 -14.72
CA THR A 184 -12.08 1.45 -13.28
C THR A 184 -11.64 2.90 -13.06
N PRO A 185 -12.20 3.60 -12.05
CA PRO A 185 -11.87 4.99 -11.80
C PRO A 185 -10.37 5.16 -11.54
N THR A 186 -9.81 6.20 -12.12
CA THR A 186 -8.43 6.65 -11.86
C THR A 186 -8.40 7.70 -10.76
N LEU A 187 -9.46 8.49 -10.66
CA LEU A 187 -9.62 9.56 -9.69
C LEU A 187 -11.04 9.53 -9.13
N GLY A 188 -11.22 10.13 -7.97
CA GLY A 188 -12.52 10.31 -7.37
C GLY A 188 -12.43 10.95 -6.00
N PHE A 189 -13.56 11.22 -5.39
CA PHE A 189 -13.60 11.77 -4.03
C PHE A 189 -14.95 11.54 -3.36
N VAL A 190 -14.97 11.69 -2.04
CA VAL A 190 -16.18 11.74 -1.23
C VAL A 190 -16.19 13.06 -0.47
N PHE A 191 -17.29 13.77 -0.53
CA PHE A 191 -17.51 15.05 0.18
C PHE A 191 -18.90 15.09 0.85
N PRO A 192 -18.99 15.50 2.10
CA PRO A 192 -17.93 15.78 3.07
C PRO A 192 -17.11 14.55 3.42
N ALA A 193 -15.93 14.72 4.01
CA ALA A 193 -15.17 13.59 4.52
C ALA A 193 -15.88 12.90 5.69
N PHE A 194 -15.69 11.60 5.83
CA PHE A 194 -16.19 10.82 6.96
C PHE A 194 -15.02 10.51 7.90
N ILE A 195 -14.96 11.25 9.00
CA ILE A 195 -13.86 11.18 9.97
C ILE A 195 -14.43 10.94 11.36
N ASP A 196 -13.90 9.94 12.04
CA ASP A 196 -14.37 9.54 13.39
C ASP A 196 -15.89 9.38 13.49
N ARG A 197 -16.49 8.84 12.41
CA ARG A 197 -17.92 8.61 12.26
C ARG A 197 -18.78 9.88 12.24
N THR A 198 -18.19 11.00 11.90
CA THR A 198 -18.87 12.29 11.75
C THR A 198 -18.65 12.87 10.36
N SER A 199 -19.51 13.82 9.98
CA SER A 199 -19.43 14.54 8.71
C SER A 199 -18.50 15.74 8.85
N ASP A 200 -17.30 15.68 8.24
CA ASP A 200 -16.39 16.82 8.22
C ASP A 200 -16.50 17.59 6.90
N VAL A 201 -17.19 18.73 6.95
CA VAL A 201 -17.39 19.61 5.79
C VAL A 201 -16.14 20.40 5.39
N ASN A 202 -15.10 20.41 6.24
CA ASN A 202 -13.84 21.10 5.97
C ASN A 202 -12.83 20.20 5.27
N SER A 203 -13.18 18.95 5.04
CA SER A 203 -12.31 17.97 4.42
C SER A 203 -12.99 17.17 3.31
N VAL A 204 -12.17 16.66 2.38
CA VAL A 204 -12.56 15.80 1.26
C VAL A 204 -11.74 14.52 1.32
N MET A 205 -12.37 13.37 1.16
CA MET A 205 -11.66 12.09 0.96
C MET A 205 -11.38 11.95 -0.53
N TYR A 206 -10.13 12.17 -0.94
CA TYR A 206 -9.71 12.13 -2.34
C TYR A 206 -9.08 10.79 -2.69
N TYR A 207 -9.43 10.24 -3.84
CA TYR A 207 -8.90 8.99 -4.35
C TYR A 207 -8.06 9.20 -5.60
N THR A 208 -6.87 8.64 -5.63
CA THR A 208 -6.06 8.46 -6.85
C THR A 208 -5.62 7.01 -7.01
N LYS A 209 -5.73 6.48 -8.24
CA LYS A 209 -5.19 5.17 -8.58
C LYS A 209 -3.68 5.19 -8.71
N ASN A 210 -3.12 6.30 -9.23
CA ASN A 210 -1.70 6.48 -9.45
C ASN A 210 -1.09 7.39 -8.38
N ALA A 211 -0.41 6.79 -7.40
CA ALA A 211 0.24 7.56 -6.34
C ALA A 211 1.38 8.48 -6.83
N LYS A 212 1.91 8.28 -8.05
CA LYS A 212 2.95 9.14 -8.64
C LYS A 212 2.39 10.35 -9.38
N ASP A 213 1.12 10.31 -9.71
CA ASP A 213 0.41 11.37 -10.41
C ASP A 213 -0.99 11.54 -9.82
N PRO A 214 -1.10 12.23 -8.68
CA PRO A 214 -2.35 12.41 -7.96
C PRO A 214 -3.26 13.50 -8.54
N HIS A 215 -2.86 14.20 -9.59
CA HIS A 215 -3.60 15.28 -10.23
C HIS A 215 -3.89 16.46 -9.28
N PRO A 216 -2.87 17.22 -8.83
CA PRO A 216 -3.03 18.33 -7.91
C PRO A 216 -3.94 19.45 -8.46
N GLU A 217 -4.02 19.62 -9.78
CA GLU A 217 -4.91 20.55 -10.44
C GLU A 217 -6.39 20.31 -10.11
N LEU A 218 -6.80 19.04 -9.95
CA LEU A 218 -8.17 18.73 -9.50
C LEU A 218 -8.38 19.06 -8.02
N MET A 219 -7.35 18.88 -7.18
CA MET A 219 -7.44 19.20 -5.76
C MET A 219 -7.60 20.70 -5.55
N GLU A 220 -6.86 21.52 -6.30
CA GLU A 220 -6.85 22.97 -6.16
C GLU A 220 -7.96 23.65 -6.96
N GLU A 221 -8.06 23.39 -8.26
CA GLU A 221 -8.94 24.13 -9.17
C GLU A 221 -10.39 23.64 -9.12
N THR A 222 -10.64 22.32 -9.00
CA THR A 222 -11.99 21.77 -8.92
C THR A 222 -12.51 21.78 -7.49
N LEU A 223 -11.76 21.23 -6.54
CA LEU A 223 -12.20 21.08 -5.15
C LEU A 223 -11.94 22.34 -4.32
N GLY A 224 -10.93 23.14 -4.66
CA GLY A 224 -10.52 24.30 -3.88
C GLY A 224 -9.86 23.95 -2.56
N CYS A 225 -9.25 22.78 -2.48
CA CYS A 225 -8.47 22.29 -1.34
C CYS A 225 -6.99 22.61 -1.53
N PHE A 226 -6.22 22.51 -0.46
CA PHE A 226 -4.76 22.43 -0.60
C PHE A 226 -4.39 21.13 -1.28
N SER A 227 -3.46 21.21 -2.25
CA SER A 227 -2.90 20.00 -2.84
C SER A 227 -2.06 19.23 -1.80
N LYS A 228 -2.10 17.90 -1.89
CA LYS A 228 -1.41 17.02 -0.97
C LYS A 228 -0.56 16.01 -1.73
N GLN A 229 0.69 15.87 -1.30
CA GLN A 229 1.57 14.87 -1.87
C GLN A 229 1.24 13.49 -1.33
N THR A 230 1.32 12.47 -2.18
CA THR A 230 1.19 11.08 -1.74
C THR A 230 2.44 10.63 -0.97
N ALA A 231 2.31 9.62 -0.12
CA ALA A 231 3.44 9.02 0.58
C ALA A 231 4.56 8.55 -0.39
N THR A 232 4.19 8.08 -1.59
CA THR A 232 5.16 7.71 -2.64
C THR A 232 5.96 8.92 -3.11
N ILE A 233 5.30 10.04 -3.40
CA ILE A 233 5.97 11.29 -3.82
C ILE A 233 6.83 11.83 -2.67
N GLN A 234 6.28 11.87 -1.45
CA GLN A 234 7.02 12.33 -0.27
C GLN A 234 8.31 11.52 -0.07
N LYS A 235 8.24 10.20 -0.20
CA LYS A 235 9.41 9.31 -0.10
C LYS A 235 10.43 9.58 -1.22
N GLU A 236 9.99 9.64 -2.48
CA GLU A 236 10.87 9.91 -3.62
C GLU A 236 11.53 11.29 -3.50
N THR A 237 10.79 12.32 -3.09
CA THR A 237 11.31 13.67 -2.83
C THR A 237 12.34 13.67 -1.71
N PHE A 238 12.06 13.04 -0.57
CA PHE A 238 12.98 12.93 0.55
C PHE A 238 14.29 12.23 0.16
N GLN A 239 14.18 11.11 -0.58
CA GLN A 239 15.33 10.40 -1.10
C GLN A 239 16.18 11.27 -2.02
N THR A 240 15.57 12.04 -2.91
CA THR A 240 16.25 12.95 -3.83
C THR A 240 16.96 14.07 -3.07
N ILE A 241 16.27 14.72 -2.12
CA ILE A 241 16.86 15.78 -1.27
C ILE A 241 18.14 15.29 -0.57
N ILE A 242 18.09 14.09 0.01
CA ILE A 242 19.25 13.53 0.71
C ILE A 242 20.37 13.22 -0.26
N LYS A 243 20.11 12.51 -1.35
CA LYS A 243 21.14 12.11 -2.32
C LYS A 243 21.83 13.31 -2.97
N ASP A 244 21.07 14.32 -3.34
CA ASP A 244 21.61 15.53 -3.98
C ASP A 244 22.44 16.40 -3.03
N SER A 245 22.18 16.31 -1.73
CA SER A 245 22.83 17.14 -0.73
C SER A 245 24.10 16.55 -0.13
N ILE A 246 24.25 15.22 -0.10
CA ILE A 246 25.33 14.56 0.65
C ILE A 246 26.63 14.53 -0.12
N SER A 247 26.68 14.07 -1.37
CA SER A 247 27.93 13.91 -2.11
C SER A 247 27.69 13.59 -3.59
N SER A 248 28.66 14.00 -4.43
CA SER A 248 28.77 13.50 -5.80
C SER A 248 29.26 12.04 -5.90
N ASP A 249 29.68 11.43 -4.78
CA ASP A 249 30.03 10.00 -4.69
C ASP A 249 28.77 9.20 -4.35
N GLU A 250 28.21 8.54 -5.35
CA GLU A 250 26.96 7.77 -5.28
C GLU A 250 26.97 6.70 -4.16
N LYS A 251 28.12 6.02 -3.97
CA LYS A 251 28.25 4.98 -2.93
C LYS A 251 28.19 5.54 -1.51
N LYS A 252 28.76 6.73 -1.30
CA LYS A 252 28.71 7.39 0.00
C LYS A 252 27.30 7.91 0.28
N ALA A 253 26.68 8.54 -0.71
CA ALA A 253 25.31 9.02 -0.60
C ALA A 253 24.34 7.88 -0.29
N GLU A 254 24.50 6.72 -0.95
CA GLU A 254 23.68 5.55 -0.71
C GLU A 254 23.87 4.97 0.69
N LYS A 255 25.11 4.85 1.17
CA LYS A 255 25.41 4.39 2.52
C LYS A 255 24.79 5.30 3.58
N THR A 256 24.97 6.61 3.46
CA THR A 256 24.41 7.57 4.40
C THR A 256 22.89 7.57 4.36
N PHE A 257 22.29 7.39 3.17
CA PHE A 257 20.85 7.24 3.06
C PHE A 257 20.33 5.99 3.78
N MET A 258 21.07 4.87 3.70
CA MET A 258 20.73 3.66 4.46
C MET A 258 20.78 3.89 5.97
N GLU A 259 21.81 4.58 6.48
CA GLU A 259 21.93 4.95 7.90
C GLU A 259 20.77 5.85 8.35
N ILE A 260 20.37 6.83 7.53
CA ILE A 260 19.20 7.68 7.81
C ILE A 260 17.92 6.85 7.88
N GLN A 261 17.73 5.89 6.97
CA GLN A 261 16.56 5.02 6.96
C GLN A 261 16.49 4.11 8.20
N GLU A 262 17.63 3.58 8.65
CA GLU A 262 17.69 2.78 9.89
C GLU A 262 17.37 3.63 11.13
N ASN A 263 17.96 4.80 11.26
CA ASN A 263 17.68 5.69 12.39
C ASN A 263 16.23 6.17 12.39
N LEU A 264 15.66 6.45 11.21
CA LEU A 264 14.26 6.80 11.07
C LEU A 264 13.35 5.65 11.52
N ASN A 265 13.67 4.41 11.11
CA ASN A 265 12.92 3.24 11.54
C ASN A 265 13.02 3.03 13.07
N THR A 266 14.21 3.15 13.64
CA THR A 266 14.41 3.05 15.09
C THR A 266 13.60 4.10 15.84
N MET A 267 13.57 5.34 15.36
CA MET A 267 12.76 6.42 15.95
C MET A 267 11.26 6.08 15.95
N ILE A 268 10.75 5.47 14.87
CA ILE A 268 9.36 5.05 14.79
C ILE A 268 9.08 3.88 15.73
N ASP A 269 9.98 2.89 15.80
CA ASP A 269 9.85 1.73 16.68
C ASP A 269 9.88 2.14 18.17
N GLU A 270 10.78 3.06 18.55
CA GLU A 270 10.83 3.62 19.88
C GLU A 270 9.54 4.37 20.26
N TYR A 271 9.03 5.19 19.34
CA TYR A 271 7.76 5.90 19.56
C TYR A 271 6.61 4.92 19.78
N ASN A 272 6.48 3.92 18.88
CA ASN A 272 5.43 2.91 18.97
C ASN A 272 5.55 2.05 20.23
N SER A 273 6.76 1.86 20.76
CA SER A 273 6.98 1.11 22.02
C SER A 273 6.56 1.87 23.28
N ILE A 274 6.60 3.21 23.22
CA ILE A 274 6.21 4.09 24.35
C ILE A 274 4.70 4.27 24.40
N TYR A 275 4.07 4.33 23.23
CA TYR A 275 2.64 4.59 23.07
C TYR A 275 1.94 3.31 22.59
N ASP A 276 1.48 2.50 23.55
CA ASP A 276 0.88 1.16 23.33
C ASP A 276 -0.58 1.22 22.80
N ASP A 277 -1.17 2.42 22.70
CA ASP A 277 -2.54 2.63 22.22
C ASP A 277 -2.56 2.96 20.71
N LYS A 278 -3.18 2.08 19.93
CA LYS A 278 -3.39 2.20 18.45
C LYS A 278 -4.17 3.45 18.01
N ASP A 279 -4.52 4.34 18.91
CA ASP A 279 -5.24 5.60 18.65
C ASP A 279 -4.32 6.84 18.69
N ASP A 280 -3.00 6.67 18.86
CA ASP A 280 -2.07 7.80 18.89
C ASP A 280 -1.86 8.45 17.52
N GLU A 281 -1.61 9.75 17.55
CA GLU A 281 -1.36 10.54 16.35
C GLU A 281 -0.05 10.08 15.69
N PRO A 282 -0.03 9.85 14.37
CA PRO A 282 1.18 9.44 13.68
C PRO A 282 2.27 10.52 13.78
N ILE A 283 3.53 10.08 13.82
CA ILE A 283 4.68 10.98 13.96
C ILE A 283 4.80 11.87 12.72
N THR A 284 4.63 13.17 12.90
CA THR A 284 4.93 14.16 11.88
C THR A 284 6.34 14.67 12.05
N LEU A 285 7.18 14.56 11.00
CA LEU A 285 8.58 14.98 11.07
C LEU A 285 8.71 16.50 10.95
N LYS A 286 8.96 17.16 12.06
CA LYS A 286 9.27 18.60 12.10
C LYS A 286 10.72 18.85 11.72
N GLN A 287 11.06 20.09 11.38
CA GLN A 287 12.42 20.49 11.03
C GLN A 287 13.48 20.06 12.08
N LYS A 288 13.16 20.16 13.38
CA LYS A 288 14.07 19.74 14.46
C LYS A 288 14.30 18.23 14.46
N ASP A 289 13.29 17.45 14.14
CA ASP A 289 13.37 15.99 14.14
C ASP A 289 14.26 15.54 12.97
N ILE A 290 14.12 16.19 11.81
CA ILE A 290 15.02 15.98 10.66
C ILE A 290 16.47 16.35 11.01
N GLN A 291 16.70 17.48 11.67
CA GLN A 291 18.03 17.89 12.08
C GLN A 291 18.68 16.85 13.00
N ASN A 292 17.98 16.40 14.02
CA ASN A 292 18.47 15.37 14.94
C ASN A 292 18.77 14.06 14.20
N LEU A 293 17.84 13.59 13.35
CA LEU A 293 17.97 12.38 12.54
C LEU A 293 19.24 12.44 11.66
N LEU A 294 19.52 13.58 11.02
CA LEU A 294 20.68 13.75 10.16
C LEU A 294 22.00 13.75 10.96
N ILE A 295 22.02 14.40 12.13
CA ILE A 295 23.18 14.43 13.02
C ILE A 295 23.48 13.02 13.53
N GLU A 296 22.49 12.30 14.01
CA GLU A 296 22.62 10.91 14.48
C GLU A 296 23.08 9.95 13.38
N SER A 297 22.71 10.23 12.12
CA SER A 297 23.15 9.49 10.96
C SER A 297 24.54 9.89 10.42
N GLY A 298 25.25 10.76 11.14
CA GLY A 298 26.61 11.18 10.78
C GLY A 298 26.70 12.05 9.52
N VAL A 299 25.64 12.74 9.16
CA VAL A 299 25.62 13.66 8.02
C VAL A 299 26.46 14.91 8.34
N PRO A 300 27.37 15.37 7.47
CA PRO A 300 28.15 16.58 7.67
C PRO A 300 27.26 17.82 7.83
N GLU A 301 27.66 18.77 8.67
CA GLU A 301 26.89 19.98 9.00
C GLU A 301 26.48 20.80 7.77
N GLU A 302 27.36 20.92 6.78
CA GLU A 302 27.06 21.62 5.52
C GLU A 302 25.95 20.92 4.70
N ALA A 303 25.93 19.58 4.70
CA ALA A 303 24.90 18.79 4.02
C ALA A 303 23.59 18.84 4.81
N THR A 304 23.65 18.77 6.13
CA THR A 304 22.48 18.92 7.03
C THR A 304 21.74 20.22 6.73
N TYR A 305 22.44 21.34 6.67
CA TYR A 305 21.83 22.63 6.36
C TYR A 305 21.16 22.66 4.95
N LYS A 306 21.78 22.06 3.96
CA LYS A 306 21.18 21.95 2.61
C LYS A 306 19.92 21.09 2.62
N ILE A 307 19.96 19.95 3.30
CA ILE A 307 18.82 19.04 3.43
C ILE A 307 17.66 19.73 4.15
N GLU A 308 17.92 20.38 5.26
CA GLU A 308 16.90 21.12 6.01
C GLU A 308 16.22 22.19 5.15
N LYS A 309 17.01 22.98 4.43
CA LYS A 309 16.48 24.01 3.54
C LYS A 309 15.60 23.41 2.47
N SER A 310 16.09 22.38 1.75
CA SER A 310 15.34 21.71 0.70
C SER A 310 14.11 20.99 1.26
N TYR A 311 14.16 20.45 2.48
CA TYR A 311 13.04 19.85 3.17
C TYR A 311 11.91 20.85 3.40
N VAL A 312 12.24 22.04 3.94
CA VAL A 312 11.26 23.12 4.15
C VAL A 312 10.70 23.64 2.82
N GLU A 313 11.53 23.76 1.78
CA GLU A 313 11.09 24.20 0.46
C GLU A 313 10.12 23.21 -0.22
N ASN A 314 10.31 21.89 -0.03
CA ASN A 314 9.51 20.87 -0.71
C ASN A 314 8.26 20.45 0.08
N PHE A 315 8.30 20.46 1.41
CA PHE A 315 7.18 20.00 2.25
C PHE A 315 6.41 21.16 2.89
N GLY A 316 7.01 22.34 3.02
CA GLY A 316 6.33 23.54 3.52
C GLY A 316 5.61 23.31 4.85
N GLU A 317 4.29 23.58 4.85
CA GLU A 317 3.42 23.37 6.00
C GLU A 317 2.81 21.96 6.04
N ASP A 318 2.81 21.20 4.93
CA ASP A 318 2.31 19.83 4.86
C ASP A 318 3.46 18.84 5.14
N LEU A 319 3.84 18.78 6.40
CA LEU A 319 4.96 17.94 6.85
C LEU A 319 4.62 16.45 6.67
N PRO A 320 5.55 15.64 6.13
CA PRO A 320 5.31 14.22 5.94
C PRO A 320 5.28 13.46 7.27
N LEU A 321 4.53 12.37 7.26
CA LEU A 321 4.58 11.40 8.33
C LEU A 321 5.88 10.59 8.25
N ALA A 322 6.49 10.28 9.40
CA ALA A 322 7.72 9.50 9.47
C ALA A 322 7.61 8.16 8.70
N GLU A 323 6.49 7.47 8.88
CA GLU A 323 6.18 6.20 8.19
C GLU A 323 6.16 6.32 6.67
N HIS A 324 5.73 7.49 6.14
CA HIS A 324 5.69 7.74 4.70
C HIS A 324 7.09 7.85 4.07
N LEU A 325 8.10 8.24 4.84
CA LEU A 325 9.47 8.43 4.36
C LEU A 325 10.32 7.16 4.44
N ILE A 326 9.82 6.11 5.10
CA ILE A 326 10.50 4.82 5.18
C ILE A 326 10.50 4.10 3.82
N ASP A 327 11.68 3.61 3.42
CA ASP A 327 11.82 2.70 2.31
C ASP A 327 12.10 1.27 2.77
N SER A 328 11.04 0.49 2.93
CA SER A 328 11.12 -0.90 3.37
C SER A 328 12.00 -1.78 2.47
N LYS A 329 12.18 -1.41 1.18
CA LYS A 329 13.06 -2.16 0.27
C LYS A 329 14.53 -1.91 0.62
N VAL A 330 14.87 -0.66 0.93
CA VAL A 330 16.23 -0.27 1.35
C VAL A 330 16.56 -0.93 2.69
N LEU A 331 15.64 -0.90 3.66
CA LEU A 331 15.84 -1.54 4.96
C LEU A 331 16.05 -3.06 4.82
N LYS A 332 15.24 -3.75 4.03
CA LYS A 332 15.41 -5.20 3.78
C LYS A 332 16.73 -5.51 3.09
N ALA A 333 17.12 -4.72 2.07
CA ALA A 333 18.39 -4.89 1.39
C ALA A 333 19.58 -4.67 2.33
N ASN A 334 19.50 -3.68 3.23
CA ASN A 334 20.54 -3.40 4.21
C ASN A 334 20.65 -4.52 5.27
N ALA A 335 19.52 -5.01 5.78
CA ALA A 335 19.49 -6.14 6.70
C ALA A 335 20.10 -7.40 6.06
N GLN A 336 19.79 -7.69 4.81
CA GLN A 336 20.39 -8.79 4.08
C GLN A 336 21.91 -8.63 3.92
N LYS A 337 22.35 -7.42 3.54
CA LYS A 337 23.78 -7.12 3.37
C LYS A 337 24.56 -7.24 4.69
N LYS A 338 24.00 -6.76 5.79
CA LYS A 338 24.61 -6.94 7.13
C LYS A 338 24.72 -8.41 7.51
N LYS A 339 23.70 -9.21 7.18
CA LYS A 339 23.73 -10.67 7.42
C LYS A 339 24.79 -11.35 6.56
N GLU A 340 24.95 -10.97 5.30
CA GLU A 340 25.99 -11.47 4.41
C GLU A 340 27.39 -11.14 4.94
N GLU A 341 27.63 -9.89 5.36
CA GLU A 341 28.91 -9.47 5.97
C GLU A 341 29.21 -10.20 7.29
N GLN A 342 28.20 -10.51 8.10
CA GLN A 342 28.37 -11.33 9.30
C GLN A 342 28.74 -12.77 8.98
N LEU A 343 28.09 -13.37 7.99
CA LEU A 343 28.39 -14.71 7.52
C LEU A 343 29.80 -14.80 6.92
N GLU A 344 30.22 -13.81 6.13
CA GLU A 344 31.58 -13.74 5.60
C GLU A 344 32.63 -13.71 6.73
N LYS A 345 32.40 -12.87 7.75
CA LYS A 345 33.29 -12.85 8.93
C LYS A 345 33.33 -14.16 9.69
N GLN A 346 32.20 -14.84 9.84
CA GLN A 346 32.14 -16.16 10.46
C GLN A 346 32.92 -17.23 9.64
N VAL A 347 32.77 -17.19 8.32
CA VAL A 347 33.50 -18.07 7.41
C VAL A 347 35.00 -17.82 7.52
N GLU A 348 35.45 -16.58 7.56
CA GLU A 348 36.87 -16.23 7.73
C GLU A 348 37.42 -16.72 9.08
N ILE A 349 36.69 -16.54 10.16
CA ILE A 349 37.06 -17.07 11.49
C ILE A 349 37.17 -18.62 11.48
N LEU A 350 36.18 -19.27 10.87
CA LEU A 350 36.18 -20.75 10.77
C LEU A 350 37.33 -21.28 9.88
N GLN A 351 37.63 -20.57 8.77
CA GLN A 351 38.77 -20.92 7.93
C GLN A 351 40.10 -20.77 8.69
N HIS A 352 40.28 -19.69 9.45
CA HIS A 352 41.45 -19.48 10.28
C HIS A 352 41.62 -20.61 11.35
N ARG A 353 40.53 -20.94 12.06
CA ARG A 353 40.55 -22.05 13.00
C ARG A 353 40.89 -23.39 12.34
N LEU A 354 40.36 -23.67 11.18
CA LEU A 354 40.61 -24.89 10.42
C LEU A 354 42.07 -24.96 9.96
N GLU A 355 42.70 -23.82 9.62
CA GLU A 355 44.15 -23.78 9.33
C GLU A 355 45.00 -24.00 10.56
N GLU A 356 44.61 -23.47 11.73
CA GLU A 356 45.28 -23.71 13.00
C GLU A 356 45.26 -25.21 13.41
N VAL A 357 44.06 -25.81 13.36
CA VAL A 357 43.89 -27.26 13.65
C VAL A 357 44.69 -28.12 12.67
N LYS A 358 44.75 -27.77 11.39
CA LYS A 358 45.57 -28.46 10.39
C LYS A 358 47.07 -28.34 10.72
N LYS A 359 47.54 -27.17 11.18
CA LYS A 359 48.93 -26.95 11.59
C LYS A 359 49.28 -27.79 12.84
N GLU A 360 48.38 -27.84 13.83
CA GLU A 360 48.53 -28.66 15.03
C GLU A 360 48.59 -30.17 14.68
N ALA A 361 47.67 -30.63 13.82
CA ALA A 361 47.63 -32.03 13.36
C ALA A 361 48.88 -32.46 12.52
N VAL A 362 49.58 -31.49 11.88
CA VAL A 362 50.85 -31.74 11.19
C VAL A 362 51.99 -31.86 12.21
N ILE A 363 51.99 -31.00 13.24
CA ILE A 363 53.00 -31.04 14.31
C ILE A 363 52.91 -32.33 15.14
N ASP A 364 51.70 -32.81 15.41
CA ASP A 364 51.49 -34.08 16.10
C ASP A 364 51.95 -35.30 15.28
N LYS A 365 51.76 -35.28 13.95
CA LYS A 365 52.25 -36.34 13.07
C LYS A 365 53.78 -36.36 12.96
N GLU A 366 54.46 -35.22 13.02
CA GLU A 366 55.92 -35.16 13.06
C GLU A 366 56.55 -35.62 14.39
N SER A 367 55.74 -35.55 15.48
CA SER A 367 56.15 -36.02 16.82
C SER A 367 55.91 -37.53 17.04
N GLU A 368 55.03 -38.17 16.28
CA GLU A 368 54.73 -39.62 16.38
C GLU A 368 55.62 -40.50 15.56
N ASP A 369 56.41 -40.02 14.58
CA ASP A 369 57.35 -40.80 13.78
C ASP A 369 58.60 -41.21 14.53
N SER A 370 58.72 -40.91 15.83
CA SER A 370 59.82 -41.25 16.69
C SER A 370 59.52 -42.31 17.77
N LYS A 371 58.35 -42.93 17.79
CA LYS A 371 58.05 -44.08 18.69
C LYS A 371 57.14 -45.08 17.98
N LYS A 372 57.78 -46.14 17.43
CA LYS A 372 57.14 -47.45 17.14
C LYS A 372 56.90 -48.15 18.46
N ASP A 373 55.70 -48.53 18.76
CA ASP A 373 55.15 -49.85 18.91
C ASP A 373 53.82 -49.89 19.66
N ASP A 374 52.93 -50.65 19.03
CA ASP A 374 51.84 -51.44 19.58
C ASP A 374 50.61 -50.84 20.27
N ASN A 375 49.51 -51.20 19.62
CA ASN A 375 48.14 -51.50 20.11
C ASN A 375 47.04 -50.49 20.06
N LEU A 376 46.23 -50.73 19.04
CA LEU A 376 44.81 -51.13 19.08
C LEU A 376 43.75 -50.15 19.69
N THR A 377 42.91 -49.65 18.77
CA THR A 377 41.44 -49.64 18.82
C THR A 377 40.71 -48.78 19.87
N ASP A 378 39.74 -48.11 19.33
CA ASP A 378 38.56 -47.56 19.99
C ASP A 378 38.79 -46.32 20.87
N ASP A 379 38.43 -45.18 20.28
CA ASP A 379 37.64 -44.11 20.89
C ASP A 379 37.72 -42.82 20.05
N LEU A 380 36.96 -42.79 18.96
CA LEU A 380 36.75 -41.59 18.16
C LEU A 380 35.25 -41.35 17.99
N ASP A 381 34.58 -41.25 19.15
CA ASP A 381 33.14 -40.89 19.11
C ASP A 381 32.68 -40.21 20.40
N ASN A 382 33.34 -39.13 20.86
CA ASN A 382 32.82 -38.36 21.99
C ASN A 382 33.57 -37.04 22.24
N THR A 383 33.78 -36.17 21.22
CA THR A 383 34.25 -34.81 21.49
C THR A 383 33.70 -33.75 20.52
N LEU A 384 32.48 -33.91 20.02
CA LEU A 384 31.83 -32.94 19.17
C LEU A 384 30.55 -32.35 19.76
N ASP A 385 30.19 -32.69 21.02
CA ASP A 385 28.91 -32.24 21.62
C ASP A 385 29.00 -31.12 22.65
N ASP A 386 30.19 -30.54 22.89
CA ASP A 386 30.34 -29.54 23.97
C ASP A 386 30.69 -28.11 23.49
N ALA A 387 30.36 -27.70 22.25
CA ALA A 387 30.67 -26.38 21.74
C ALA A 387 29.47 -25.58 21.18
N PHE A 388 28.25 -25.97 21.45
CA PHE A 388 27.04 -25.25 21.03
C PHE A 388 26.04 -25.11 22.17
N GLU A 389 26.43 -24.45 23.26
CA GLU A 389 25.50 -23.76 24.16
C GLU A 389 25.88 -22.30 24.17
N ASP A 390 25.37 -21.52 23.20
CA ASP A 390 25.17 -20.09 23.30
C ASP A 390 23.70 -19.79 23.04
N ASP A 391 23.00 -19.73 24.14
CA ASP A 391 21.54 -19.68 24.33
C ASP A 391 21.05 -18.23 24.24
N SER A 392 21.36 -17.49 23.14
CA SER A 392 20.91 -16.09 23.01
C SER A 392 20.41 -15.64 21.64
N LEU A 393 20.10 -16.57 20.70
CA LEU A 393 19.62 -16.20 19.36
C LEU A 393 18.22 -16.72 19.01
N ASP A 394 17.52 -17.39 19.93
CA ASP A 394 16.20 -17.99 19.64
C ASP A 394 14.99 -17.10 20.02
N ASP A 395 15.20 -15.96 20.65
CA ASP A 395 14.09 -15.08 21.08
C ASP A 395 13.76 -13.93 20.10
N ALA A 396 14.56 -13.71 19.06
CA ALA A 396 14.31 -12.67 18.06
C ALA A 396 13.54 -13.16 16.82
N LEU A 397 13.24 -14.45 16.71
CA LEU A 397 12.59 -15.04 15.53
C LEU A 397 11.13 -15.49 15.77
N LYS A 398 10.59 -15.27 16.97
CA LYS A 398 9.22 -15.71 17.32
C LYS A 398 8.12 -14.68 17.25
N ASN A 399 8.41 -13.40 17.02
CA ASN A 399 7.39 -12.34 17.10
C ASN A 399 6.93 -11.72 15.77
N ASP A 400 7.35 -12.21 14.59
CA ASP A 400 6.95 -11.60 13.31
C ASP A 400 6.14 -12.52 12.38
N LEU A 401 5.37 -13.47 12.90
CA LEU A 401 4.55 -14.37 12.09
C LEU A 401 3.06 -14.38 12.45
N ASP A 402 2.51 -13.26 12.92
CA ASP A 402 1.06 -13.13 13.05
C ASP A 402 0.66 -11.69 12.71
N ASP A 403 0.46 -11.36 11.48
CA ASP A 403 -0.56 -10.46 10.91
C ASP A 403 -0.18 -9.98 9.49
N THR A 404 -0.36 -10.82 8.47
CA THR A 404 -0.48 -10.33 7.09
C THR A 404 -1.53 -11.11 6.32
N ASN A 405 -2.79 -10.84 6.67
CA ASN A 405 -3.89 -10.94 5.72
C ASN A 405 -4.05 -9.57 5.06
N SER A 406 -3.34 -9.31 4.00
CA SER A 406 -3.67 -8.27 3.03
C SER A 406 -3.35 -8.79 1.64
N GLU A 407 -4.40 -9.14 0.95
CA GLU A 407 -4.47 -9.28 -0.49
C GLU A 407 -3.90 -8.03 -1.18
N ASP A 408 -3.18 -8.26 -2.26
CA ASP A 408 -2.59 -7.32 -3.22
C ASP A 408 -1.10 -6.97 -3.03
N ASN A 409 -0.26 -7.99 -3.20
CA ASN A 409 1.05 -7.79 -3.80
C ASN A 409 1.07 -8.51 -5.15
N ASN A 410 0.67 -7.80 -6.19
CA ASN A 410 0.97 -8.15 -7.57
C ASN A 410 2.48 -7.93 -7.81
N ILE A 411 3.30 -8.76 -7.17
CA ILE A 411 4.63 -9.07 -7.67
C ILE A 411 4.35 -10.13 -8.73
N THR A 412 4.46 -9.76 -9.98
CA THR A 412 4.57 -10.71 -11.09
C THR A 412 5.84 -11.52 -10.86
N HIS A 413 5.72 -12.58 -10.07
CA HIS A 413 6.69 -13.64 -10.07
C HIS A 413 6.50 -14.39 -11.38
N ASP A 414 7.57 -14.53 -12.14
CA ASP A 414 7.67 -15.30 -13.38
C ASP A 414 7.57 -16.82 -13.10
N TYR A 415 6.64 -17.23 -12.21
CA TYR A 415 6.41 -18.62 -11.82
C TYR A 415 4.98 -19.01 -12.21
N ASP A 416 4.87 -20.06 -12.99
CA ASP A 416 3.58 -20.64 -13.41
C ASP A 416 2.78 -21.25 -12.25
N VAL A 417 3.44 -21.61 -11.14
CA VAL A 417 2.81 -22.26 -9.97
C VAL A 417 3.45 -21.75 -8.67
N ILE A 418 2.61 -21.25 -7.76
CA ILE A 418 3.01 -20.85 -6.39
C ILE A 418 2.31 -21.76 -5.39
N LEU A 419 3.06 -22.35 -4.48
CA LEU A 419 2.55 -23.23 -3.42
C LEU A 419 2.87 -22.62 -2.05
N GLN A 420 1.85 -22.48 -1.20
CA GLN A 420 2.02 -22.10 0.20
C GLN A 420 1.91 -23.33 1.08
N VAL A 421 2.97 -23.68 1.75
CA VAL A 421 3.03 -24.83 2.67
C VAL A 421 3.67 -24.42 3.99
N LYS A 422 3.25 -25.06 5.08
CA LYS A 422 3.86 -24.79 6.40
C LYS A 422 5.37 -25.13 6.39
N PRO A 423 6.21 -24.35 7.08
CA PRO A 423 7.67 -24.53 7.09
C PRO A 423 8.09 -25.96 7.45
N GLU A 424 7.39 -26.62 8.36
CA GLU A 424 7.66 -28.00 8.82
C GLU A 424 7.48 -29.05 7.70
N LYS A 425 6.77 -28.72 6.64
CA LYS A 425 6.53 -29.62 5.50
C LYS A 425 7.50 -29.41 4.35
N ILE A 426 8.21 -28.31 4.30
CA ILE A 426 9.18 -28.01 3.22
C ILE A 426 10.18 -29.16 3.03
N PRO A 427 10.78 -29.78 4.09
CA PRO A 427 11.71 -30.88 3.94
C PRO A 427 11.05 -32.17 3.42
N LYS A 428 9.74 -32.31 3.54
CA LYS A 428 8.99 -33.50 3.11
C LYS A 428 8.54 -33.44 1.64
N ILE A 429 8.66 -32.28 0.98
CA ILE A 429 8.27 -32.07 -0.42
C ILE A 429 9.29 -32.81 -1.32
N LYS A 430 8.79 -33.62 -2.24
CA LYS A 430 9.61 -34.38 -3.18
C LYS A 430 9.18 -34.12 -4.62
N ALA A 431 10.14 -34.03 -5.52
CA ALA A 431 9.88 -34.10 -6.95
C ALA A 431 9.89 -35.58 -7.41
N GLN A 432 8.82 -36.03 -8.07
CA GLN A 432 8.67 -37.38 -8.54
C GLN A 432 8.10 -37.43 -9.96
N ILE A 433 8.46 -38.39 -10.75
CA ILE A 433 7.84 -38.63 -12.08
C ILE A 433 6.68 -39.59 -11.88
N ILE A 434 5.47 -39.17 -12.17
CA ILE A 434 4.26 -39.99 -12.11
C ILE A 434 3.66 -39.97 -13.52
N ASP A 435 3.45 -41.14 -14.09
CA ASP A 435 2.91 -41.34 -15.46
C ASP A 435 3.66 -40.53 -16.56
N GLY A 436 4.99 -40.38 -16.40
CA GLY A 436 5.86 -39.65 -17.33
C GLY A 436 5.87 -38.13 -17.16
N GLN A 437 5.14 -37.60 -16.20
CA GLN A 437 5.13 -36.14 -15.86
C GLN A 437 5.91 -35.85 -14.58
N LYS A 438 6.61 -34.70 -14.54
CA LYS A 438 7.28 -34.24 -13.32
C LYS A 438 6.21 -33.66 -12.38
N CYS A 439 6.08 -34.27 -11.20
CA CYS A 439 5.12 -33.90 -10.17
C CYS A 439 5.85 -33.42 -8.90
N ILE A 440 5.26 -32.47 -8.19
CA ILE A 440 5.65 -32.11 -6.83
C ILE A 440 4.70 -32.87 -5.89
N VAL A 441 5.25 -33.72 -5.04
CA VAL A 441 4.49 -34.52 -4.08
C VAL A 441 4.66 -33.93 -2.69
N ILE A 442 3.53 -33.53 -2.10
CA ILE A 442 3.45 -32.99 -0.74
C ILE A 442 2.66 -33.99 0.10
N PRO A 443 3.26 -34.62 1.11
CA PRO A 443 2.54 -35.55 2.00
C PRO A 443 1.55 -34.77 2.87
N ILE A 444 0.31 -35.27 2.94
CA ILE A 444 -0.79 -34.71 3.70
C ILE A 444 -1.16 -35.74 4.76
N ASP A 445 -1.27 -35.32 6.01
CA ASP A 445 -1.66 -36.17 7.13
C ASP A 445 -3.22 -36.18 7.27
N GLU A 446 -3.79 -37.27 7.81
CA GLU A 446 -5.27 -37.46 7.88
C GLU A 446 -6.06 -36.34 8.56
N ASN A 447 -5.42 -35.49 9.36
CA ASN A 447 -6.04 -34.37 10.06
C ASN A 447 -5.80 -33.00 9.43
N GLU A 448 -5.22 -32.94 8.22
CA GLU A 448 -4.87 -31.69 7.55
C GLU A 448 -5.88 -31.35 6.44
N GLN A 449 -6.33 -30.11 6.43
CA GLN A 449 -7.17 -29.59 5.36
C GLN A 449 -6.32 -29.01 4.24
N THR A 450 -6.61 -29.41 3.02
CA THR A 450 -6.01 -28.85 1.80
C THR A 450 -7.06 -28.15 0.96
N THR A 451 -6.72 -26.95 0.51
CA THR A 451 -7.54 -26.20 -0.43
C THR A 451 -6.76 -25.93 -1.70
N VAL A 452 -7.33 -26.23 -2.86
CA VAL A 452 -6.76 -25.89 -4.17
C VAL A 452 -7.75 -24.95 -4.86
N ASN A 453 -7.31 -23.72 -5.13
CA ASN A 453 -8.13 -22.65 -5.74
C ASN A 453 -9.47 -22.40 -5.01
N GLY A 454 -9.50 -22.51 -3.69
CA GLY A 454 -10.71 -22.29 -2.88
C GLY A 454 -11.72 -23.45 -2.91
N LEU A 455 -11.39 -24.58 -3.55
CA LEU A 455 -12.17 -25.80 -3.48
C LEU A 455 -11.68 -26.63 -2.28
N ASN A 456 -12.57 -26.81 -1.30
CA ASN A 456 -12.39 -27.75 -0.20
C ASN A 456 -12.72 -29.15 -0.72
N ASP A 457 -11.97 -30.18 -0.28
CA ASP A 457 -12.22 -31.60 -0.59
C ASP A 457 -11.78 -32.07 -1.99
N LEU A 458 -10.50 -31.97 -2.30
CA LEU A 458 -9.92 -32.66 -3.45
C LEU A 458 -9.26 -34.01 -3.07
N ILE A 459 -9.35 -34.44 -1.78
CA ILE A 459 -8.85 -35.74 -1.31
C ILE A 459 -9.85 -36.33 -0.35
#